data_24d9a4bd4a8b409a6d0c5275d906b3f5
#
_entry.id   24d9a4bd4a8b409a6d0c5275d906b3f5
#
_cell.length_a   1.000
_cell.length_b   1.000
_cell.length_c   1.000
_cell.angle_alpha   90.00
_cell.angle_beta   90.00
_cell.angle_gamma   90.00
#
_symmetry.space_group_name_H-M   'P 1'
#
loop_
_entity.id
_entity.type
_entity.pdbx_description
1 polymer ?
#
loop_
_entity_poly.entity_id
_entity_poly.type
_entity_poly.pdbx_seq_one_letter_code
_entity_poly.pdbx_strand_id
1 'polypeptide(L)'
;DVSSLFQWQLVGIGGITYKTVLKMPSEGNLRPRIQEVRHNGDYAILNSLGLPTKGVANFLPLINNKKLTKFNRPIGVSIGGNSSSEYFSVFKDIESHLNILDFSQFFYEINISCPNTDDGKCLSDDLENLKHLILKFREISSRVIIVKVSPDSTDQEVLKICEILSNISKTAINIGNTKYVKADSVGLTNKNFSKEGGGLSGSSLYENTLRIVKLIASNYNLPIIATGGVSSYENVKELLDSGALLTGMATLLVTDPFQIPLINYSLSND
;
A
#
# COMPACT_ATOMS: atom_id res chain seq x y z
N ASP A 1 -2.61 -7.60 -15.24
CA ASP A 1 -2.36 -8.84 -15.97
C ASP A 1 -1.19 -9.58 -15.32
N VAL A 2 -1.32 -10.91 -15.16
CA VAL A 2 -0.26 -11.76 -14.59
C VAL A 2 1.03 -11.69 -15.41
N SER A 3 0.92 -11.50 -16.72
CA SER A 3 2.09 -11.38 -17.60
C SER A 3 2.95 -10.15 -17.32
N SER A 4 2.35 -9.05 -16.88
CA SER A 4 3.10 -7.83 -16.54
C SER A 4 3.92 -7.98 -15.26
N LEU A 5 3.56 -8.91 -14.36
CA LEU A 5 4.34 -9.19 -13.16
C LEU A 5 5.76 -9.66 -13.48
N PHE A 6 5.90 -10.49 -14.53
CA PHE A 6 7.21 -10.99 -14.96
C PHE A 6 8.09 -9.89 -15.55
N GLN A 7 7.49 -8.89 -16.20
CA GLN A 7 8.23 -7.71 -16.67
C GLN A 7 8.81 -6.92 -15.51
N TRP A 8 8.03 -6.71 -14.44
CA TRP A 8 8.50 -6.07 -13.22
C TRP A 8 9.59 -6.87 -12.50
N GLN A 9 9.52 -8.20 -12.54
CA GLN A 9 10.59 -9.05 -12.02
C GLN A 9 11.91 -8.84 -12.77
N LEU A 10 11.87 -8.65 -14.10
CA LEU A 10 13.06 -8.34 -14.90
C LEU A 10 13.67 -7.00 -14.55
N VAL A 11 12.87 -6.03 -14.14
CA VAL A 11 13.34 -4.71 -13.65
C VAL A 11 13.96 -4.82 -12.24
N GLY A 12 13.79 -5.95 -11.56
CA GLY A 12 14.46 -6.23 -10.29
C GLY A 12 13.65 -5.88 -9.04
N ILE A 13 12.30 -5.78 -9.14
CA ILE A 13 11.47 -5.62 -7.95
C ILE A 13 11.49 -6.87 -7.08
N GLY A 14 11.55 -6.67 -5.74
CA GLY A 14 11.62 -7.74 -4.75
C GLY A 14 10.27 -8.36 -4.39
N GLY A 15 9.15 -7.68 -4.65
CA GLY A 15 7.80 -8.16 -4.38
C GLY A 15 6.76 -7.18 -4.92
N ILE A 16 5.49 -7.58 -4.90
CA ILE A 16 4.37 -6.77 -5.44
C ILE A 16 3.18 -6.84 -4.50
N THR A 17 2.54 -5.70 -4.28
CA THR A 17 1.19 -5.64 -3.70
C THR A 17 0.17 -5.35 -4.80
N TYR A 18 -0.77 -6.27 -5.00
CA TYR A 18 -1.89 -6.03 -5.89
C TYR A 18 -2.80 -4.95 -5.30
N LYS A 19 -3.38 -4.13 -6.17
CA LYS A 19 -4.27 -3.02 -5.78
C LYS A 19 -5.43 -3.50 -4.92
N THR A 20 -6.00 -2.58 -4.13
CA THR A 20 -7.08 -2.89 -3.20
C THR A 20 -8.25 -3.63 -3.86
N VAL A 21 -8.60 -4.76 -3.27
CA VAL A 21 -9.74 -5.61 -3.62
C VAL A 21 -10.85 -5.38 -2.60
N LEU A 22 -12.06 -5.13 -3.08
CA LEU A 22 -13.28 -5.02 -2.29
C LEU A 22 -14.14 -6.27 -2.47
N LYS A 23 -15.13 -6.47 -1.62
CA LYS A 23 -16.08 -7.58 -1.75
C LYS A 23 -16.82 -7.52 -3.08
N MET A 24 -17.38 -6.37 -3.39
CA MET A 24 -18.15 -6.12 -4.62
C MET A 24 -17.34 -5.31 -5.63
N PRO A 25 -17.69 -5.37 -6.92
CA PRO A 25 -17.12 -4.47 -7.92
C PRO A 25 -17.42 -3.00 -7.59
N SER A 26 -16.46 -2.12 -7.90
CA SER A 26 -16.59 -0.67 -7.80
C SER A 26 -15.95 -0.01 -9.02
N GLU A 27 -16.65 0.90 -9.64
CA GLU A 27 -16.13 1.73 -10.74
C GLU A 27 -15.21 2.84 -10.21
N GLY A 28 -15.28 3.16 -8.92
CA GLY A 28 -14.59 4.29 -8.30
C GLY A 28 -15.22 5.63 -8.69
N ASN A 29 -14.46 6.71 -8.50
CA ASN A 29 -14.91 8.08 -8.77
C ASN A 29 -15.01 8.36 -10.27
N LEU A 30 -15.75 9.42 -10.64
CA LEU A 30 -15.87 9.91 -12.01
C LEU A 30 -14.50 10.32 -12.57
N ARG A 31 -14.36 10.24 -13.89
CA ARG A 31 -13.19 10.74 -14.63
C ARG A 31 -13.37 12.21 -15.02
N PRO A 32 -12.26 12.97 -15.17
CA PRO A 32 -10.86 12.63 -14.96
C PRO A 32 -10.50 12.53 -13.47
N ARG A 33 -9.75 11.51 -13.08
CA ARG A 33 -9.46 11.16 -11.69
C ARG A 33 -8.00 10.82 -11.40
N ILE A 34 -7.13 11.00 -12.39
CA ILE A 34 -5.67 10.91 -12.29
C ILE A 34 -5.11 12.01 -13.15
N GLN A 35 -4.18 12.79 -12.60
CA GLN A 35 -3.47 13.82 -13.31
C GLN A 35 -2.01 13.84 -12.88
N GLU A 36 -1.14 14.01 -13.86
CA GLU A 36 0.24 14.39 -13.64
C GLU A 36 0.29 15.88 -13.32
N VAL A 37 1.01 16.24 -12.29
CA VAL A 37 1.14 17.62 -11.80
C VAL A 37 2.59 17.94 -11.44
N ARG A 38 2.90 19.23 -11.29
CA ARG A 38 4.13 19.68 -10.68
C ARG A 38 3.84 20.11 -9.23
N HIS A 39 4.62 19.60 -8.30
CA HIS A 39 4.55 20.00 -6.90
C HIS A 39 5.97 20.23 -6.36
N ASN A 40 6.23 21.43 -5.86
CA ASN A 40 7.57 21.85 -5.42
C ASN A 40 8.67 21.66 -6.49
N GLY A 41 8.32 21.83 -7.78
CA GLY A 41 9.24 21.66 -8.91
C GLY A 41 9.34 20.25 -9.47
N ASP A 42 8.92 19.22 -8.73
CA ASP A 42 9.01 17.83 -9.12
C ASP A 42 7.73 17.28 -9.73
N TYR A 43 7.88 16.18 -10.47
CA TYR A 43 6.73 15.40 -10.94
C TYR A 43 6.01 14.72 -9.79
N ALA A 44 4.71 14.84 -9.81
CA ALA A 44 3.82 14.21 -8.87
C ALA A 44 2.56 13.72 -9.59
N ILE A 45 1.85 12.80 -8.96
CA ILE A 45 0.57 12.31 -9.47
C ILE A 45 -0.50 12.63 -8.43
N LEU A 46 -1.52 13.39 -8.86
CA LEU A 46 -2.75 13.57 -8.08
C LEU A 46 -3.79 12.54 -8.55
N ASN A 47 -4.37 11.81 -7.62
CA ASN A 47 -5.41 10.84 -7.91
C ASN A 47 -6.59 10.91 -6.93
N SER A 48 -7.77 10.64 -7.46
CA SER A 48 -9.01 10.43 -6.70
C SER A 48 -9.71 9.18 -7.22
N LEU A 49 -9.02 8.04 -7.21
CA LEU A 49 -9.50 6.81 -7.86
C LEU A 49 -10.81 6.28 -7.31
N GLY A 50 -11.03 6.37 -5.98
CA GLY A 50 -12.24 5.84 -5.33
C GLY A 50 -12.29 4.30 -5.36
N LEU A 51 -11.15 3.64 -5.22
CA LEU A 51 -11.00 2.18 -5.15
C LEU A 51 -11.68 1.40 -6.31
N PRO A 52 -11.40 1.72 -7.59
CA PRO A 52 -11.96 0.93 -8.68
C PRO A 52 -11.45 -0.51 -8.61
N THR A 53 -12.36 -1.47 -8.58
CA THR A 53 -12.03 -2.91 -8.49
C THR A 53 -13.10 -3.74 -9.17
N LYS A 54 -12.71 -4.92 -9.66
CA LYS A 54 -13.67 -5.90 -10.20
C LYS A 54 -14.26 -6.81 -9.11
N GLY A 55 -13.93 -6.56 -7.84
CA GLY A 55 -14.37 -7.35 -6.70
C GLY A 55 -13.58 -8.65 -6.50
N VAL A 56 -13.75 -9.25 -5.32
CA VAL A 56 -13.00 -10.46 -4.93
C VAL A 56 -13.28 -11.63 -5.87
N ALA A 57 -14.50 -11.83 -6.31
CA ALA A 57 -14.87 -12.92 -7.22
C ALA A 57 -14.08 -12.90 -8.54
N ASN A 58 -13.72 -11.72 -9.04
CA ASN A 58 -12.89 -11.57 -10.23
C ASN A 58 -11.38 -11.58 -9.92
N PHE A 59 -11.00 -11.41 -8.67
CA PHE A 59 -9.60 -11.50 -8.24
C PHE A 59 -9.16 -12.97 -8.08
N LEU A 60 -10.00 -13.83 -7.52
CA LEU A 60 -9.68 -15.24 -7.26
C LEU A 60 -9.16 -16.01 -8.49
N PRO A 61 -9.75 -15.89 -9.70
CA PRO A 61 -9.20 -16.51 -10.89
C PRO A 61 -7.81 -16.03 -11.28
N LEU A 62 -7.43 -14.80 -10.90
CA LEU A 62 -6.08 -14.29 -11.20
C LEU A 62 -5.02 -15.00 -10.37
N ILE A 63 -5.29 -15.28 -9.09
CA ILE A 63 -4.35 -16.00 -8.24
C ILE A 63 -4.27 -17.49 -8.53
N ASN A 64 -5.27 -18.05 -9.22
CA ASN A 64 -5.24 -19.43 -9.74
C ASN A 64 -4.33 -19.62 -10.95
N ASN A 65 -3.75 -18.54 -11.47
CA ASN A 65 -2.92 -18.67 -12.66
C ASN A 65 -1.61 -19.40 -12.31
N LYS A 66 -1.43 -20.61 -12.91
CA LYS A 66 -0.21 -21.43 -12.73
C LYS A 66 1.10 -20.68 -13.01
N LYS A 67 1.05 -19.57 -13.75
CA LYS A 67 2.22 -18.71 -13.95
C LYS A 67 2.66 -18.03 -12.65
N LEU A 68 1.75 -17.73 -11.72
CA LEU A 68 2.11 -17.09 -10.44
C LEU A 68 3.02 -17.96 -9.58
N THR A 69 2.89 -19.29 -9.65
CA THR A 69 3.80 -20.21 -8.93
C THR A 69 5.24 -20.13 -9.44
N LYS A 70 5.44 -19.62 -10.67
CA LYS A 70 6.76 -19.36 -11.26
C LYS A 70 7.32 -17.98 -10.93
N PHE A 71 6.47 -17.09 -10.41
CA PHE A 71 6.90 -15.78 -9.93
C PHE A 71 7.54 -15.93 -8.54
N ASN A 72 8.83 -16.23 -8.53
CA ASN A 72 9.60 -16.52 -7.33
C ASN A 72 9.88 -15.23 -6.50
N ARG A 73 8.84 -14.48 -6.17
CA ARG A 73 8.85 -13.27 -5.34
C ARG A 73 7.54 -13.18 -4.54
N PRO A 74 7.55 -12.57 -3.36
CA PRO A 74 6.33 -12.33 -2.59
C PRO A 74 5.29 -11.53 -3.38
N ILE A 75 4.05 -12.00 -3.33
CA ILE A 75 2.89 -11.32 -3.88
C ILE A 75 1.93 -11.04 -2.74
N GLY A 76 1.48 -9.82 -2.65
CA GLY A 76 0.44 -9.43 -1.71
C GLY A 76 -0.79 -8.88 -2.40
N VAL A 77 -1.84 -8.76 -1.64
CA VAL A 77 -3.07 -8.08 -2.03
C VAL A 77 -3.44 -7.06 -0.99
N SER A 78 -3.71 -5.85 -1.44
CA SER A 78 -4.34 -4.85 -0.60
C SER A 78 -5.83 -5.16 -0.51
N ILE A 79 -6.39 -5.18 0.68
CA ILE A 79 -7.81 -5.41 0.94
C ILE A 79 -8.43 -4.18 1.57
N GLY A 80 -9.69 -3.92 1.20
CA GLY A 80 -10.49 -2.83 1.71
C GLY A 80 -11.94 -3.27 1.92
N GLY A 81 -12.72 -2.42 2.57
CA GLY A 81 -14.14 -2.65 2.81
C GLY A 81 -14.77 -1.42 3.45
N ASN A 82 -16.09 -1.38 3.47
CA ASN A 82 -16.87 -0.34 4.14
C ASN A 82 -17.14 -0.67 5.63
N SER A 83 -16.83 -1.91 6.04
CA SER A 83 -16.96 -2.37 7.41
C SER A 83 -15.95 -3.47 7.71
N SER A 84 -15.63 -3.73 8.98
CA SER A 84 -14.76 -4.82 9.38
C SER A 84 -15.27 -6.19 8.92
N SER A 85 -16.59 -6.37 8.81
CA SER A 85 -17.18 -7.59 8.26
C SER A 85 -16.87 -7.78 6.77
N GLU A 86 -16.85 -6.70 5.98
CA GLU A 86 -16.45 -6.76 4.57
C GLU A 86 -14.96 -7.06 4.43
N TYR A 87 -14.08 -6.40 5.19
CA TYR A 87 -12.65 -6.73 5.22
C TYR A 87 -12.44 -8.21 5.53
N PHE A 88 -13.09 -8.72 6.57
CA PHE A 88 -12.98 -10.12 6.95
C PHE A 88 -13.53 -11.07 5.88
N SER A 89 -14.65 -10.71 5.23
CA SER A 89 -15.22 -11.51 4.15
C SER A 89 -14.28 -11.61 2.94
N VAL A 90 -13.67 -10.49 2.50
CA VAL A 90 -12.69 -10.48 1.40
C VAL A 90 -11.47 -11.33 1.77
N PHE A 91 -10.95 -11.12 2.98
CA PHE A 91 -9.82 -11.89 3.49
C PHE A 91 -10.09 -13.40 3.50
N LYS A 92 -11.25 -13.81 4.06
CA LYS A 92 -11.65 -15.22 4.14
C LYS A 92 -11.79 -15.87 2.77
N ASP A 93 -12.40 -15.18 1.81
CA ASP A 93 -12.54 -15.71 0.45
C ASP A 93 -11.16 -15.98 -0.18
N ILE A 94 -10.23 -15.02 -0.05
CA ILE A 94 -8.88 -15.15 -0.61
C ILE A 94 -8.10 -16.24 0.11
N GLU A 95 -8.10 -16.25 1.45
CA GLU A 95 -7.35 -17.23 2.24
C GLU A 95 -7.81 -18.66 1.99
N SER A 96 -9.13 -18.89 1.95
CA SER A 96 -9.69 -20.20 1.63
C SER A 96 -9.24 -20.70 0.25
N HIS A 97 -9.07 -19.79 -0.68
CA HIS A 97 -8.64 -20.09 -2.04
C HIS A 97 -7.13 -20.37 -2.12
N LEU A 98 -6.32 -19.60 -1.38
CA LEU A 98 -4.86 -19.79 -1.29
C LEU A 98 -4.49 -21.10 -0.59
N ASN A 99 -5.25 -21.54 0.41
CA ASN A 99 -5.02 -22.81 1.09
C ASN A 99 -5.20 -24.03 0.16
N ILE A 100 -6.02 -23.90 -0.88
CA ILE A 100 -6.17 -24.92 -1.92
C ILE A 100 -4.93 -24.95 -2.83
N LEU A 101 -4.25 -23.81 -3.01
CA LEU A 101 -3.17 -23.65 -3.99
C LEU A 101 -1.76 -23.84 -3.41
N ASP A 102 -1.62 -24.01 -2.10
CA ASP A 102 -0.31 -24.07 -1.41
C ASP A 102 0.65 -22.94 -1.80
N PHE A 103 0.14 -21.69 -1.82
CA PHE A 103 0.91 -20.50 -2.19
C PHE A 103 1.52 -19.84 -0.96
N SER A 104 2.74 -20.23 -0.58
CA SER A 104 3.40 -19.83 0.67
C SER A 104 3.90 -18.38 0.70
N GLN A 105 4.23 -17.80 -0.46
CA GLN A 105 4.81 -16.44 -0.57
C GLN A 105 3.75 -15.35 -0.74
N PHE A 106 2.58 -15.49 -0.11
CA PHE A 106 1.50 -14.53 -0.19
C PHE A 106 1.35 -13.77 1.12
N PHE A 107 1.06 -12.47 1.02
CA PHE A 107 0.81 -11.60 2.17
C PHE A 107 -0.43 -10.72 1.95
N TYR A 108 -0.94 -10.14 3.03
CA TYR A 108 -2.07 -9.21 2.98
C TYR A 108 -1.64 -7.81 3.38
N GLU A 109 -2.18 -6.80 2.72
CA GLU A 109 -2.10 -5.42 3.13
C GLU A 109 -3.50 -4.91 3.46
N ILE A 110 -3.73 -4.43 4.69
CA ILE A 110 -4.99 -3.81 5.10
C ILE A 110 -4.87 -2.31 4.84
N ASN A 111 -5.68 -1.81 3.91
CA ASN A 111 -5.74 -0.39 3.60
C ASN A 111 -6.72 0.32 4.54
N ILE A 112 -6.23 0.83 5.67
CA ILE A 112 -7.06 1.46 6.70
C ILE A 112 -7.36 2.94 6.45
N SER A 113 -6.72 3.56 5.48
CA SER A 113 -6.80 5.00 5.20
C SER A 113 -7.91 5.39 4.23
N CYS A 114 -8.80 4.46 3.88
CA CYS A 114 -9.89 4.75 2.94
C CYS A 114 -11.16 5.14 3.70
N PRO A 115 -11.71 6.36 3.50
CA PRO A 115 -12.92 6.83 4.17
C PRO A 115 -14.17 6.20 3.53
N ASN A 116 -14.38 4.91 3.71
CA ASN A 116 -15.48 4.19 3.08
C ASN A 116 -16.27 3.33 4.08
N THR A 117 -16.45 3.80 5.32
CA THR A 117 -17.35 3.18 6.27
C THR A 117 -18.72 3.86 6.18
N ASP A 118 -19.80 3.09 6.36
CA ASP A 118 -21.18 3.60 6.31
C ASP A 118 -21.44 4.73 7.32
N ASP A 119 -20.62 4.83 8.36
CA ASP A 119 -20.62 5.87 9.39
C ASP A 119 -19.62 7.01 9.12
N GLY A 120 -18.92 7.00 7.98
CA GLY A 120 -17.95 8.02 7.58
C GLY A 120 -16.63 7.97 8.34
N LYS A 121 -16.41 6.94 9.20
CA LYS A 121 -15.16 6.74 9.94
C LYS A 121 -14.21 5.85 9.16
N CYS A 122 -12.92 6.15 9.21
CA CYS A 122 -11.90 5.24 8.72
C CYS A 122 -11.62 4.14 9.77
N LEU A 123 -11.15 2.99 9.32
CA LEU A 123 -10.69 1.95 10.26
C LEU A 123 -9.51 2.43 11.11
N SER A 124 -8.77 3.46 10.66
CA SER A 124 -7.75 4.17 11.43
C SER A 124 -8.31 4.91 12.65
N ASP A 125 -9.58 5.28 12.63
CA ASP A 125 -10.22 6.04 13.72
C ASP A 125 -10.77 5.13 14.83
N ASP A 126 -10.84 3.82 14.57
CA ASP A 126 -11.34 2.81 15.49
C ASP A 126 -10.30 1.70 15.70
N LEU A 127 -9.33 1.98 16.56
CA LEU A 127 -8.18 1.11 16.82
C LEU A 127 -8.56 -0.22 17.49
N GLU A 128 -9.62 -0.24 18.29
CA GLU A 128 -10.11 -1.51 18.88
C GLU A 128 -10.70 -2.41 17.81
N ASN A 129 -11.45 -1.85 16.87
CA ASN A 129 -11.98 -2.58 15.74
C ASN A 129 -10.87 -3.07 14.79
N LEU A 130 -9.83 -2.25 14.57
CA LEU A 130 -8.63 -2.67 13.83
C LEU A 130 -7.94 -3.86 14.50
N LYS A 131 -7.71 -3.79 15.81
CA LYS A 131 -7.12 -4.89 16.59
C LYS A 131 -7.95 -6.16 16.49
N HIS A 132 -9.25 -6.08 16.70
CA HIS A 132 -10.16 -7.21 16.57
C HIS A 132 -10.15 -7.83 15.17
N LEU A 133 -10.11 -7.01 14.14
CA LEU A 133 -10.03 -7.46 12.74
C LEU A 133 -8.73 -8.24 12.48
N ILE A 134 -7.58 -7.71 12.90
CA ILE A 134 -6.30 -8.40 12.73
C ILE A 134 -6.26 -9.72 13.50
N LEU A 135 -6.79 -9.76 14.71
CA LEU A 135 -6.88 -11.00 15.49
C LEU A 135 -7.75 -12.05 14.81
N LYS A 136 -8.91 -11.67 14.25
CA LYS A 136 -9.76 -12.57 13.44
C LYS A 136 -9.02 -13.09 12.20
N PHE A 137 -8.22 -12.26 11.55
CA PHE A 137 -7.38 -12.72 10.43
C PHE A 137 -6.37 -13.75 10.91
N ARG A 138 -5.78 -13.51 12.08
CA ARG A 138 -4.77 -14.41 12.67
C ARG A 138 -5.32 -15.77 13.07
N GLU A 139 -6.60 -15.86 13.44
CA GLU A 139 -7.28 -17.13 13.75
C GLU A 139 -7.30 -18.11 12.57
N ILE A 140 -7.34 -17.59 11.33
CA ILE A 140 -7.49 -18.42 10.12
C ILE A 140 -6.26 -18.39 9.19
N SER A 141 -5.28 -17.54 9.45
CA SER A 141 -4.08 -17.42 8.61
C SER A 141 -2.82 -17.15 9.41
N SER A 142 -1.73 -17.79 9.01
CA SER A 142 -0.37 -17.52 9.51
C SER A 142 0.44 -16.62 8.57
N ARG A 143 -0.15 -16.07 7.52
CA ARG A 143 0.53 -15.19 6.54
C ARG A 143 0.84 -13.83 7.14
N VAL A 144 1.79 -13.12 6.55
CA VAL A 144 2.12 -11.75 6.96
C VAL A 144 0.94 -10.82 6.68
N ILE A 145 0.60 -9.98 7.66
CA ILE A 145 -0.41 -8.95 7.58
C ILE A 145 0.29 -7.60 7.73
N ILE A 146 0.15 -6.76 6.73
CA ILE A 146 0.71 -5.43 6.68
C ILE A 146 -0.43 -4.43 6.86
N VAL A 147 -0.28 -3.47 7.77
CA VAL A 147 -1.24 -2.36 7.89
C VAL A 147 -0.66 -1.14 7.21
N LYS A 148 -1.38 -0.62 6.21
CA LYS A 148 -0.96 0.57 5.46
C LYS A 148 -1.64 1.81 6.01
N VAL A 149 -0.80 2.75 6.48
CA VAL A 149 -1.23 4.01 7.09
C VAL A 149 -1.11 5.19 6.14
N SER A 150 -1.88 6.25 6.42
CA SER A 150 -1.80 7.52 5.68
C SER A 150 -0.62 8.36 6.13
N PRO A 151 0.05 9.11 5.24
CA PRO A 151 0.99 10.14 5.63
C PRO A 151 0.32 11.35 6.32
N ASP A 152 -1.00 11.43 6.27
CA ASP A 152 -1.81 12.45 6.95
C ASP A 152 -2.12 12.06 8.42
N SER A 153 -1.81 10.82 8.83
CA SER A 153 -1.97 10.37 10.22
C SER A 153 -1.02 11.13 11.16
N THR A 154 -1.50 11.44 12.34
CA THR A 154 -0.68 12.04 13.40
C THR A 154 0.32 11.04 13.96
N ASP A 155 1.41 11.52 14.54
CA ASP A 155 2.41 10.68 15.21
C ASP A 155 1.78 9.77 16.27
N GLN A 156 0.82 10.31 17.03
CA GLN A 156 0.13 9.56 18.08
C GLN A 156 -0.71 8.40 17.51
N GLU A 157 -1.40 8.62 16.40
CA GLU A 157 -2.17 7.56 15.72
C GLU A 157 -1.24 6.47 15.20
N VAL A 158 -0.14 6.85 14.54
CA VAL A 158 0.86 5.90 14.05
C VAL A 158 1.43 5.06 15.18
N LEU A 159 1.83 5.68 16.30
CA LEU A 159 2.39 4.96 17.46
C LEU A 159 1.38 4.00 18.10
N LYS A 160 0.10 4.38 18.22
CA LYS A 160 -0.96 3.49 18.71
C LYS A 160 -1.18 2.28 17.79
N ILE A 161 -1.12 2.48 16.47
CA ILE A 161 -1.19 1.36 15.51
C ILE A 161 0.02 0.46 15.69
N CYS A 162 1.22 1.01 15.85
CA CYS A 162 2.44 0.23 16.10
C CYS A 162 2.35 -0.57 17.39
N GLU A 163 1.78 -0.01 18.46
CA GLU A 163 1.54 -0.72 19.72
C GLU A 163 0.67 -1.97 19.51
N ILE A 164 -0.42 -1.85 18.77
CA ILE A 164 -1.29 -2.99 18.42
C ILE A 164 -0.51 -4.04 17.64
N LEU A 165 0.20 -3.61 16.59
CA LEU A 165 0.90 -4.52 15.69
C LEU A 165 2.06 -5.24 16.38
N SER A 166 2.81 -4.56 17.25
CA SER A 166 3.94 -5.14 17.98
C SER A 166 3.53 -6.30 18.90
N ASN A 167 2.25 -6.36 19.31
CA ASN A 167 1.70 -7.42 20.15
C ASN A 167 1.09 -8.58 19.34
N ILE A 168 1.11 -8.53 18.02
CA ILE A 168 0.53 -9.57 17.15
C ILE A 168 1.63 -10.10 16.22
N SER A 169 1.85 -11.41 16.23
CA SER A 169 2.90 -12.04 15.43
C SER A 169 2.67 -11.86 13.91
N LYS A 170 3.77 -11.80 13.14
CA LYS A 170 3.76 -11.71 11.66
C LYS A 170 2.96 -10.51 11.14
N THR A 171 3.07 -9.39 11.82
CA THR A 171 2.55 -8.10 11.38
C THR A 171 3.69 -7.18 10.94
N ALA A 172 3.37 -6.25 10.08
CA ALA A 172 4.25 -5.16 9.66
C ALA A 172 3.44 -3.89 9.42
N ILE A 173 4.10 -2.75 9.39
CA ILE A 173 3.48 -1.48 9.01
C ILE A 173 4.03 -1.00 7.68
N ASN A 174 3.15 -0.53 6.79
CA ASN A 174 3.52 0.17 5.57
C ASN A 174 3.23 1.66 5.74
N ILE A 175 4.30 2.46 5.77
CA ILE A 175 4.20 3.90 5.85
C ILE A 175 4.21 4.44 4.44
N GLY A 176 3.07 4.82 3.99
CA GLY A 176 2.97 5.41 2.69
C GLY A 176 1.68 5.11 1.96
N ASN A 177 0.81 6.06 2.05
CA ASN A 177 -0.27 6.31 1.13
C ASN A 177 -0.01 7.70 0.50
N THR A 178 -0.93 8.17 -0.32
CA THR A 178 -0.90 9.51 -0.89
C THR A 178 -1.37 10.54 0.15
N LYS A 179 -0.79 11.74 0.11
CA LYS A 179 -1.19 12.87 0.95
C LYS A 179 -2.36 13.60 0.31
N TYR A 180 -3.40 13.92 1.07
CA TYR A 180 -4.51 14.70 0.55
C TYR A 180 -4.08 16.13 0.24
N VAL A 181 -4.38 16.60 -0.97
CA VAL A 181 -4.24 18.01 -1.38
C VAL A 181 -5.46 18.46 -2.20
N LYS A 182 -5.76 19.75 -2.17
CA LYS A 182 -6.78 20.35 -3.02
C LYS A 182 -6.28 20.41 -4.48
N ALA A 183 -7.17 20.14 -5.43
CA ALA A 183 -6.81 20.12 -6.86
C ALA A 183 -6.33 21.48 -7.36
N ASP A 184 -6.93 22.57 -6.89
CA ASP A 184 -6.54 23.93 -7.24
C ASP A 184 -5.13 24.30 -6.76
N SER A 185 -4.68 23.76 -5.63
CA SER A 185 -3.33 23.99 -5.10
C SER A 185 -2.21 23.43 -5.98
N VAL A 186 -2.55 22.54 -6.91
CA VAL A 186 -1.62 21.97 -7.91
C VAL A 186 -2.01 22.34 -9.34
N GLY A 187 -2.79 23.43 -9.50
CA GLY A 187 -3.15 24.00 -10.81
C GLY A 187 -4.26 23.24 -11.57
N LEU A 188 -5.00 22.37 -10.90
CA LEU A 188 -6.10 21.64 -11.54
C LEU A 188 -7.45 22.34 -11.31
N THR A 189 -8.37 22.13 -12.23
CA THR A 189 -9.73 22.67 -12.22
C THR A 189 -10.75 21.54 -12.40
N ASN A 190 -12.03 21.84 -12.20
CA ASN A 190 -13.13 20.88 -12.42
C ASN A 190 -13.21 20.33 -13.86
N LYS A 191 -12.52 20.97 -14.81
CA LYS A 191 -12.46 20.50 -16.21
C LYS A 191 -11.50 19.32 -16.38
N ASN A 192 -10.42 19.29 -15.59
CA ASN A 192 -9.36 18.31 -15.73
C ASN A 192 -9.21 17.39 -14.50
N PHE A 193 -9.99 17.62 -13.44
CA PHE A 193 -10.06 16.75 -12.28
C PHE A 193 -11.47 16.76 -11.68
N SER A 194 -12.06 15.59 -11.44
CA SER A 194 -13.48 15.45 -11.11
C SER A 194 -13.84 15.67 -9.64
N LYS A 195 -12.85 15.88 -8.77
CA LYS A 195 -13.03 16.08 -7.34
C LYS A 195 -12.31 17.35 -6.89
N GLU A 196 -12.73 17.92 -5.76
CA GLU A 196 -12.11 19.11 -5.16
C GLU A 196 -10.65 18.87 -4.75
N GLY A 197 -10.27 17.61 -4.52
CA GLY A 197 -8.93 17.20 -4.15
C GLY A 197 -8.73 15.70 -4.31
N GLY A 198 -7.52 15.28 -4.02
CA GLY A 198 -7.12 13.88 -4.14
C GLY A 198 -5.83 13.58 -3.39
N GLY A 199 -5.38 12.35 -3.52
CA GLY A 199 -4.12 11.91 -2.96
C GLY A 199 -2.96 12.28 -3.88
N LEU A 200 -2.04 13.09 -3.39
CA LEU A 200 -0.78 13.43 -4.04
C LEU A 200 0.28 12.37 -3.72
N SER A 201 0.99 11.92 -4.74
CA SER A 201 2.16 11.05 -4.64
C SER A 201 3.34 11.65 -5.40
N GLY A 202 4.56 11.31 -5.03
CA GLY A 202 5.80 11.82 -5.62
C GLY A 202 6.86 12.11 -4.58
N SER A 203 8.00 12.66 -5.01
CA SER A 203 9.20 12.94 -4.19
C SER A 203 8.91 13.78 -2.95
N SER A 204 7.92 14.68 -3.02
CA SER A 204 7.52 15.55 -1.91
C SER A 204 7.04 14.83 -0.64
N LEU A 205 6.77 13.52 -0.73
CA LEU A 205 6.38 12.71 0.44
C LEU A 205 7.60 12.17 1.21
N TYR A 206 8.80 12.20 0.64
CA TYR A 206 9.97 11.50 1.16
C TYR A 206 10.35 11.92 2.58
N GLU A 207 10.46 13.22 2.85
CA GLU A 207 10.87 13.74 4.15
C GLU A 207 9.92 13.29 5.28
N ASN A 208 8.62 13.30 5.00
CA ASN A 208 7.64 12.82 5.98
C ASN A 208 7.74 11.30 6.17
N THR A 209 7.97 10.54 5.10
CA THR A 209 8.18 9.10 5.17
C THR A 209 9.38 8.77 6.05
N LEU A 210 10.53 9.43 5.81
CA LEU A 210 11.76 9.26 6.59
C LEU A 210 11.54 9.61 8.08
N ARG A 211 10.87 10.72 8.34
CA ARG A 211 10.54 11.17 9.71
C ARG A 211 9.72 10.11 10.45
N ILE A 212 8.70 9.55 9.81
CA ILE A 212 7.84 8.54 10.43
C ILE A 212 8.60 7.21 10.62
N VAL A 213 9.46 6.81 9.68
CA VAL A 213 10.34 5.64 9.85
C VAL A 213 11.18 5.79 11.10
N LYS A 214 11.89 6.92 11.26
CA LYS A 214 12.71 7.21 12.45
C LYS A 214 11.89 7.19 13.73
N LEU A 215 10.68 7.75 13.70
CA LEU A 215 9.75 7.76 14.85
C LEU A 215 9.39 6.32 15.27
N ILE A 216 9.02 5.46 14.33
CA ILE A 216 8.63 4.07 14.66
C ILE A 216 9.83 3.26 15.12
N ALA A 217 10.94 3.31 14.39
CA ALA A 217 12.14 2.55 14.72
C ALA A 217 12.72 2.89 16.09
N SER A 218 12.54 4.14 16.55
CA SER A 218 12.97 4.56 17.89
C SER A 218 12.07 4.08 19.02
N ASN A 219 10.83 3.66 18.73
CA ASN A 219 9.84 3.29 19.74
C ASN A 219 9.42 1.82 19.72
N TYR A 220 9.52 1.15 18.56
CA TYR A 220 9.01 -0.20 18.38
C TYR A 220 9.96 -1.06 17.53
N ASN A 221 10.08 -2.33 17.90
CA ASN A 221 10.72 -3.34 17.06
C ASN A 221 9.66 -3.99 16.14
N LEU A 222 9.22 -3.25 15.14
CA LEU A 222 8.19 -3.66 14.19
C LEU A 222 8.76 -3.58 12.76
N PRO A 223 8.57 -4.59 11.90
CA PRO A 223 8.98 -4.50 10.50
C PRO A 223 8.28 -3.31 9.79
N ILE A 224 9.06 -2.41 9.22
CA ILE A 224 8.59 -1.20 8.54
C ILE A 224 8.82 -1.35 7.04
N ILE A 225 7.77 -1.12 6.25
CA ILE A 225 7.86 -0.90 4.81
C ILE A 225 7.72 0.60 4.58
N ALA A 226 8.75 1.23 4.06
CA ALA A 226 8.76 2.67 3.80
C ALA A 226 8.32 2.95 2.35
N THR A 227 7.11 3.47 2.18
CA THR A 227 6.54 3.84 0.88
C THR A 227 6.15 5.30 0.90
N GLY A 228 6.57 6.07 -0.11
CA GLY A 228 6.23 7.50 -0.25
C GLY A 228 7.46 8.34 -0.57
N GLY A 229 7.52 8.84 -1.80
CA GLY A 229 8.59 9.71 -2.27
C GLY A 229 9.91 9.02 -2.60
N VAL A 230 10.02 7.71 -2.47
CA VAL A 230 11.26 6.95 -2.76
C VAL A 230 11.52 6.97 -4.26
N SER A 231 12.66 7.53 -4.67
CA SER A 231 13.00 7.74 -6.09
C SER A 231 14.47 7.55 -6.44
N SER A 232 15.36 7.39 -5.45
CA SER A 232 16.79 7.24 -5.67
C SER A 232 17.41 6.20 -4.74
N TYR A 233 18.66 5.82 -5.03
CA TYR A 233 19.47 4.97 -4.17
C TYR A 233 19.67 5.60 -2.78
N GLU A 234 19.97 6.89 -2.72
CA GLU A 234 20.18 7.62 -1.46
C GLU A 234 18.94 7.57 -0.58
N ASN A 235 17.74 7.74 -1.18
CA ASN A 235 16.48 7.60 -0.46
C ASN A 235 16.32 6.20 0.13
N VAL A 236 16.59 5.16 -0.66
CA VAL A 236 16.49 3.77 -0.21
C VAL A 236 17.46 3.51 0.92
N LYS A 237 18.74 3.88 0.74
CA LYS A 237 19.80 3.67 1.74
C LYS A 237 19.44 4.37 3.05
N GLU A 238 19.09 5.64 3.02
CA GLU A 238 18.76 6.39 4.23
C GLU A 238 17.56 5.81 4.97
N LEU A 239 16.54 5.31 4.26
CA LEU A 239 15.38 4.66 4.88
C LEU A 239 15.77 3.33 5.55
N LEU A 240 16.60 2.51 4.90
CA LEU A 240 17.09 1.25 5.46
C LEU A 240 17.97 1.53 6.70
N ASP A 241 18.89 2.46 6.61
CA ASP A 241 19.78 2.88 7.73
C ASP A 241 18.96 3.49 8.90
N SER A 242 17.77 4.03 8.61
CA SER A 242 16.85 4.60 9.60
C SER A 242 15.91 3.56 10.24
N GLY A 243 15.99 2.28 9.83
CA GLY A 243 15.23 1.19 10.43
C GLY A 243 14.09 0.62 9.58
N ALA A 244 13.93 1.06 8.33
CA ALA A 244 13.02 0.39 7.42
C ALA A 244 13.57 -1.00 7.04
N LEU A 245 12.71 -2.01 6.99
CA LEU A 245 13.05 -3.34 6.50
C LEU A 245 13.03 -3.40 4.96
N LEU A 246 12.07 -2.72 4.35
CA LEU A 246 11.85 -2.67 2.90
C LEU A 246 11.43 -1.27 2.48
N THR A 247 11.70 -0.94 1.22
CA THR A 247 11.16 0.28 0.58
C THR A 247 10.13 -0.08 -0.48
N GLY A 248 9.07 0.73 -0.57
CA GLY A 248 8.00 0.61 -1.56
C GLY A 248 8.02 1.77 -2.55
N MET A 249 7.79 1.49 -3.82
CA MET A 249 7.79 2.47 -4.90
C MET A 249 6.51 2.32 -5.72
N ALA A 250 5.83 3.42 -5.98
CA ALA A 250 4.66 3.45 -6.85
C ALA A 250 4.83 4.49 -7.97
N THR A 251 5.04 5.76 -7.61
CA THR A 251 5.20 6.84 -8.59
C THR A 251 6.41 6.60 -9.50
N LEU A 252 7.52 6.13 -8.94
CA LEU A 252 8.74 5.83 -9.71
C LEU A 252 8.48 4.77 -10.80
N LEU A 253 7.62 3.79 -10.55
CA LEU A 253 7.25 2.77 -11.56
C LEU A 253 6.55 3.38 -12.79
N VAL A 254 5.93 4.55 -12.62
CA VAL A 254 5.22 5.25 -13.69
C VAL A 254 6.13 6.28 -14.36
N THR A 255 6.93 6.99 -13.59
CA THR A 255 7.74 8.12 -14.09
C THR A 255 9.08 7.68 -14.66
N ASP A 256 9.80 6.77 -13.96
CA ASP A 256 11.10 6.26 -14.39
C ASP A 256 11.40 4.87 -13.79
N PRO A 257 10.81 3.79 -14.32
CA PRO A 257 11.02 2.43 -13.82
C PRO A 257 12.46 1.93 -13.97
N PHE A 258 13.26 2.55 -14.84
CA PHE A 258 14.66 2.16 -15.08
C PHE A 258 15.60 2.56 -13.94
N GLN A 259 15.15 3.41 -13.01
CA GLN A 259 15.90 3.68 -11.79
C GLN A 259 16.01 2.45 -10.87
N ILE A 260 15.06 1.52 -10.93
CA ILE A 260 15.06 0.33 -10.04
C ILE A 260 16.31 -0.54 -10.24
N PRO A 261 16.68 -0.95 -11.47
CA PRO A 261 17.93 -1.67 -11.70
C PRO A 261 19.17 -0.90 -11.20
N LEU A 262 19.21 0.42 -11.35
CA LEU A 262 20.33 1.26 -10.90
C LEU A 262 20.41 1.29 -9.37
N ILE A 263 19.27 1.44 -8.70
CA ILE A 263 19.18 1.39 -7.23
C ILE A 263 19.68 0.03 -6.73
N ASN A 264 19.19 -1.07 -7.32
CA ASN A 264 19.60 -2.43 -6.93
C ASN A 264 21.10 -2.67 -7.17
N TYR A 265 21.64 -2.17 -8.28
CA TYR A 265 23.07 -2.26 -8.58
C TYR A 265 23.89 -1.52 -7.52
N SER A 266 23.52 -0.31 -7.16
CA SER A 266 24.21 0.48 -6.13
C SER A 266 24.15 -0.21 -4.75
N LEU A 267 22.96 -0.72 -4.35
CA LEU A 267 22.80 -1.47 -3.09
C LEU A 267 23.64 -2.77 -3.04
N SER A 268 23.90 -3.39 -4.19
CA SER A 268 24.69 -4.63 -4.24
C SER A 268 26.20 -4.39 -4.17
N ASN A 269 26.64 -3.14 -4.36
CA ASN A 269 28.06 -2.76 -4.36
C ASN A 269 28.46 -1.90 -3.15
N ASP A 270 27.53 -1.70 -2.21
CA ASP A 270 27.72 -1.03 -0.93
C ASP A 270 28.08 -2.05 0.16
#